data_610d23364455dc13a0ef42df5ba76bb9
#
_entry.id   610d23364455dc13a0ef42df5ba76bb9
#
_cell.length_a   1.000
_cell.length_b   1.000
_cell.length_c   1.000
_cell.angle_alpha   90.00
_cell.angle_beta   90.00
_cell.angle_gamma   90.00
#
_symmetry.space_group_name_H-M   'P 1'
#
loop_
_entity.id
_entity.type
_entity.pdbx_description
1 polymer ?
#
loop_
_entity_poly.entity_id
_entity_poly.type
_entity_poly.pdbx_seq_one_letter_code
_entity_poly.pdbx_strand_id
1 'polypeptide(L)'
;MIKRLRNYWINRTTRRRFLLGTAGGGFGIMGAGYAYMRLWESGWLETTRRNVPLKQPGATIKVLHLSDLHASRVISLAYLRRAFGVGLEMKPDLICITGDFITWKYKQYDAYAKVLRALSDHAPTFACLGNHDGGSWAEGRMKIGTSSSQPVRDLLANANIRLLHNDHTVETINRREINLVGVGDLWNDECNPNTAFAKLDDSRPTVLLSHNPDSKDLMRNHPWDLMLCGHTHGGQVFLPGLGAPLAPVKDKRYVRGLHQLGDRWLHISKGVGNLHGVRLNCRPEVSLLNVS
;
A
#
# COMPACT_ATOMS: atom_id res chain seq x y z
N MET A 1 66.23 -17.74 17.23
CA MET A 1 65.60 -17.34 15.98
C MET A 1 64.35 -18.18 15.62
N ILE A 2 64.40 -19.50 15.71
CA ILE A 2 63.30 -20.40 15.34
C ILE A 2 62.00 -20.20 16.15
N LYS A 3 62.04 -19.95 17.49
CA LYS A 3 60.86 -19.69 18.31
C LYS A 3 60.09 -18.40 17.94
N ARG A 4 60.81 -17.34 17.48
CA ARG A 4 60.15 -16.07 17.05
C ARG A 4 59.42 -16.25 15.73
N LEU A 5 59.93 -16.99 14.77
CA LEU A 5 59.26 -17.29 13.49
C LEU A 5 58.03 -18.16 13.70
N ARG A 6 58.09 -19.19 14.59
CA ARG A 6 56.93 -20.04 14.90
C ARG A 6 55.76 -19.25 15.49
N ASN A 7 56.04 -18.33 16.42
CA ASN A 7 54.98 -17.48 17.02
C ASN A 7 54.41 -16.46 15.99
N TYR A 8 55.24 -15.98 15.06
CA TYR A 8 54.77 -15.11 13.99
C TYR A 8 53.80 -15.82 13.06
N TRP A 9 54.08 -17.04 12.64
CA TRP A 9 53.23 -17.86 11.80
C TRP A 9 51.92 -18.30 12.48
N ILE A 10 51.98 -18.68 13.75
CA ILE A 10 50.80 -19.04 14.54
C ILE A 10 49.88 -17.85 14.71
N ASN A 11 50.39 -16.67 15.02
CA ASN A 11 49.58 -15.46 15.12
C ASN A 11 48.95 -15.03 13.79
N ARG A 12 49.63 -15.21 12.67
CA ARG A 12 49.11 -14.87 11.33
C ARG A 12 47.99 -15.82 10.87
N THR A 13 48.15 -17.10 11.15
CA THR A 13 47.11 -18.11 10.82
C THR A 13 45.90 -17.95 11.72
N THR A 14 46.07 -17.61 13.00
CA THR A 14 44.97 -17.36 13.95
C THR A 14 44.19 -16.08 13.56
N ARG A 15 44.87 -14.98 13.21
CA ARG A 15 44.24 -13.75 12.68
C ARG A 15 43.49 -14.01 11.41
N ARG A 16 44.08 -14.75 10.44
CA ARG A 16 43.42 -15.07 9.17
C ARG A 16 42.17 -15.93 9.40
N ARG A 17 42.25 -16.96 10.29
CA ARG A 17 41.08 -17.80 10.65
C ARG A 17 40.00 -17.00 11.37
N PHE A 18 40.39 -16.08 12.26
CA PHE A 18 39.45 -15.17 12.92
C PHE A 18 38.74 -14.26 11.91
N LEU A 19 39.47 -13.61 11.01
CA LEU A 19 38.89 -12.74 9.96
C LEU A 19 38.02 -13.52 8.99
N LEU A 20 38.39 -14.73 8.60
CA LEU A 20 37.56 -15.60 7.76
C LEU A 20 36.32 -16.09 8.48
N GLY A 21 36.43 -16.40 9.77
CA GLY A 21 35.31 -16.81 10.61
C GLY A 21 34.32 -15.67 10.85
N THR A 22 34.79 -14.45 11.12
CA THR A 22 33.95 -13.25 11.27
C THR A 22 33.30 -12.85 9.96
N ALA A 23 34.04 -12.90 8.84
CA ALA A 23 33.48 -12.67 7.51
C ALA A 23 32.42 -13.73 7.16
N GLY A 24 32.72 -15.01 7.33
CA GLY A 24 31.77 -16.10 7.07
C GLY A 24 30.52 -16.02 7.96
N GLY A 25 30.68 -15.68 9.25
CA GLY A 25 29.57 -15.42 10.17
C GLY A 25 28.74 -14.24 9.75
N GLY A 26 29.36 -13.14 9.33
CA GLY A 26 28.68 -11.95 8.81
C GLY A 26 27.87 -12.24 7.55
N PHE A 27 28.42 -12.98 6.59
CA PHE A 27 27.69 -13.41 5.39
C PHE A 27 26.52 -14.35 5.73
N GLY A 28 26.70 -15.26 6.70
CA GLY A 28 25.63 -16.14 7.17
C GLY A 28 24.47 -15.38 7.79
N ILE A 29 24.72 -14.39 8.64
CA ILE A 29 23.70 -13.53 9.26
C ILE A 29 22.97 -12.69 8.19
N MET A 30 23.70 -12.09 7.26
CA MET A 30 23.09 -11.31 6.18
C MET A 30 22.23 -12.19 5.27
N GLY A 31 22.69 -13.40 4.93
CA GLY A 31 21.93 -14.36 4.14
C GLY A 31 20.66 -14.82 4.83
N ALA A 32 20.72 -15.13 6.12
CA ALA A 32 19.57 -15.51 6.93
C ALA A 32 18.58 -14.34 7.08
N GLY A 33 19.07 -13.12 7.29
CA GLY A 33 18.26 -11.91 7.34
C GLY A 33 17.52 -11.65 6.02
N TYR A 34 18.21 -11.76 4.90
CA TYR A 34 17.58 -11.63 3.58
C TYR A 34 16.54 -12.74 3.32
N ALA A 35 16.85 -13.97 3.67
CA ALA A 35 15.91 -15.09 3.57
C ALA A 35 14.65 -14.86 4.41
N TYR A 36 14.79 -14.37 5.64
CA TYR A 36 13.68 -13.98 6.50
C TYR A 36 12.80 -12.90 5.84
N MET A 37 13.42 -11.81 5.37
CA MET A 37 12.72 -10.71 4.70
C MET A 37 11.98 -11.16 3.44
N ARG A 38 12.59 -12.06 2.67
CA ARG A 38 12.09 -12.52 1.36
C ARG A 38 11.07 -13.63 1.46
N LEU A 39 11.32 -14.62 2.31
CA LEU A 39 10.54 -15.88 2.33
C LEU A 39 9.50 -15.91 3.43
N TRP A 40 9.69 -15.11 4.48
CA TRP A 40 8.82 -15.14 5.65
C TRP A 40 8.01 -13.85 5.77
N GLU A 41 8.66 -12.74 6.07
CA GLU A 41 7.94 -11.50 6.41
C GLU A 41 7.14 -10.93 5.24
N SER A 42 7.64 -11.03 4.00
CA SER A 42 6.95 -10.55 2.81
C SER A 42 5.61 -11.26 2.52
N GLY A 43 5.43 -12.48 3.04
CA GLY A 43 4.19 -13.26 2.92
C GLY A 43 3.35 -13.30 4.19
N TRP A 44 3.83 -12.73 5.29
CA TRP A 44 3.19 -12.77 6.60
C TRP A 44 2.18 -11.63 6.77
N LEU A 45 0.99 -11.85 6.24
CA LEU A 45 -0.09 -10.88 6.23
C LEU A 45 -0.50 -10.47 7.67
N GLU A 46 -0.69 -9.17 7.86
CA GLU A 46 -1.18 -8.57 9.10
C GLU A 46 -2.56 -7.95 8.88
N THR A 47 -3.48 -8.18 9.81
CA THR A 47 -4.75 -7.47 9.86
C THR A 47 -4.69 -6.36 10.91
N THR A 48 -5.14 -5.17 10.55
CA THR A 48 -5.25 -4.05 11.48
C THR A 48 -6.69 -3.59 11.60
N ARG A 49 -7.07 -3.09 12.78
CA ARG A 49 -8.37 -2.48 13.03
C ARG A 49 -8.19 -1.11 13.66
N ARG A 50 -8.89 -0.10 13.15
CA ARG A 50 -8.84 1.27 13.64
C ARG A 50 -10.25 1.84 13.76
N ASN A 51 -10.49 2.65 14.77
CA ASN A 51 -11.71 3.42 14.90
C ASN A 51 -11.45 4.84 14.40
N VAL A 52 -12.34 5.34 13.55
CA VAL A 52 -12.25 6.65 12.91
C VAL A 52 -13.54 7.41 13.23
N PRO A 53 -13.55 8.23 14.29
CA PRO A 53 -14.68 9.09 14.57
C PRO A 53 -14.70 10.24 13.56
N LEU A 54 -15.83 10.41 12.86
CA LEU A 54 -16.04 11.53 11.94
C LEU A 54 -16.71 12.68 12.66
N LYS A 55 -16.65 13.89 12.10
CA LYS A 55 -17.34 15.08 12.64
C LYS A 55 -18.84 14.88 12.74
N GLN A 56 -19.42 14.17 11.78
CA GLN A 56 -20.83 13.85 11.72
C GLN A 56 -21.04 12.40 12.20
N PRO A 57 -21.37 12.19 13.49
CA PRO A 57 -21.57 10.85 14.02
C PRO A 57 -22.77 10.17 13.36
N GLY A 58 -22.70 8.87 13.20
CA GLY A 58 -23.77 8.09 12.58
C GLY A 58 -23.53 6.60 12.74
N ALA A 59 -24.33 5.80 12.02
CA ALA A 59 -24.15 4.36 12.00
C ALA A 59 -22.72 4.01 11.57
N THR A 60 -22.08 3.11 12.29
CA THR A 60 -20.71 2.67 11.97
C THR A 60 -20.68 1.95 10.64
N ILE A 61 -19.75 2.35 9.80
CA ILE A 61 -19.44 1.72 8.52
C ILE A 61 -18.08 1.02 8.63
N LYS A 62 -18.02 -0.26 8.35
CA LYS A 62 -16.78 -1.03 8.31
C LYS A 62 -16.15 -0.90 6.93
N VAL A 63 -15.13 -0.11 6.81
CA VAL A 63 -14.40 0.11 5.55
C VAL A 63 -13.18 -0.81 5.50
N LEU A 64 -13.18 -1.76 4.57
CA LEU A 64 -11.99 -2.53 4.24
C LEU A 64 -11.11 -1.68 3.33
N HIS A 65 -9.93 -1.31 3.81
CA HIS A 65 -8.95 -0.57 3.03
C HIS A 65 -7.83 -1.51 2.57
N LEU A 66 -7.70 -1.63 1.26
CA LEU A 66 -6.65 -2.36 0.56
C LEU A 66 -5.84 -1.36 -0.28
N SER A 67 -4.55 -1.62 -0.49
CA SER A 67 -3.69 -0.80 -1.32
C SER A 67 -2.50 -1.59 -1.82
N ASP A 68 -1.86 -1.09 -2.89
CA ASP A 68 -0.57 -1.61 -3.36
C ASP A 68 -0.62 -3.13 -3.57
N LEU A 69 -1.55 -3.60 -4.38
CA LEU A 69 -1.77 -5.03 -4.65
C LEU A 69 -0.61 -5.64 -5.44
N HIS A 70 -0.04 -4.86 -6.39
CA HIS A 70 1.15 -5.18 -7.15
C HIS A 70 1.15 -6.57 -7.78
N ALA A 71 0.02 -6.98 -8.38
CA ALA A 71 -0.03 -8.24 -9.12
C ALA A 71 1.14 -8.33 -10.13
N SER A 72 1.96 -9.35 -10.00
CA SER A 72 3.20 -9.51 -10.75
C SER A 72 3.72 -10.94 -10.65
N ARG A 73 4.95 -11.17 -11.11
CA ARG A 73 5.68 -12.42 -10.85
C ARG A 73 6.06 -12.59 -9.37
N VAL A 74 6.12 -11.50 -8.61
CA VAL A 74 6.46 -11.50 -7.18
C VAL A 74 5.21 -11.75 -6.33
N ILE A 75 4.11 -11.06 -6.67
CA ILE A 75 2.83 -11.17 -5.97
C ILE A 75 1.85 -11.94 -6.85
N SER A 76 1.58 -13.17 -6.48
CA SER A 76 0.68 -14.05 -7.22
C SER A 76 -0.78 -13.76 -6.94
N LEU A 77 -1.67 -14.10 -7.89
CA LEU A 77 -3.11 -14.02 -7.69
C LEU A 77 -3.62 -14.94 -6.55
N ALA A 78 -2.93 -16.04 -6.30
CA ALA A 78 -3.23 -16.92 -5.16
C ALA A 78 -2.96 -16.22 -3.82
N TYR A 79 -1.89 -15.45 -3.72
CA TYR A 79 -1.60 -14.62 -2.54
C TYR A 79 -2.66 -13.53 -2.35
N LEU A 80 -3.03 -12.81 -3.41
CA LEU A 80 -4.07 -11.78 -3.36
C LEU A 80 -5.42 -12.36 -2.96
N ARG A 81 -5.80 -13.51 -3.51
CA ARG A 81 -7.04 -14.23 -3.10
C ARG A 81 -7.04 -14.54 -1.61
N ARG A 82 -5.92 -14.99 -1.05
CA ARG A 82 -5.80 -15.24 0.40
C ARG A 82 -5.95 -13.94 1.19
N ALA A 83 -5.29 -12.86 0.76
CA ALA A 83 -5.39 -11.55 1.42
C ALA A 83 -6.81 -11.00 1.41
N PHE A 84 -7.51 -11.12 0.28
CA PHE A 84 -8.91 -10.70 0.16
C PHE A 84 -9.81 -11.56 1.05
N GLY A 85 -9.61 -12.88 1.09
CA GLY A 85 -10.35 -13.77 1.99
C GLY A 85 -10.25 -13.32 3.45
N VAL A 86 -9.03 -13.03 3.93
CA VAL A 86 -8.80 -12.50 5.28
C VAL A 86 -9.55 -11.17 5.51
N GLY A 87 -9.57 -10.28 4.50
CA GLY A 87 -10.32 -9.02 4.55
C GLY A 87 -11.83 -9.24 4.62
N LEU A 88 -12.37 -10.15 3.82
CA LEU A 88 -13.80 -10.44 3.74
C LEU A 88 -14.33 -11.14 5.00
N GLU A 89 -13.52 -11.96 5.68
CA GLU A 89 -13.85 -12.53 7.00
C GLU A 89 -14.15 -11.47 8.06
N MET A 90 -13.65 -10.25 7.88
CA MET A 90 -13.95 -9.12 8.77
C MET A 90 -15.33 -8.50 8.53
N LYS A 91 -16.07 -8.97 7.51
CA LYS A 91 -17.41 -8.54 7.12
C LYS A 91 -17.49 -7.03 6.89
N PRO A 92 -16.77 -6.49 5.90
CA PRO A 92 -16.83 -5.08 5.57
C PRO A 92 -18.17 -4.69 4.96
N ASP A 93 -18.61 -3.46 5.21
CA ASP A 93 -19.79 -2.85 4.61
C ASP A 93 -19.43 -2.10 3.31
N LEU A 94 -18.17 -1.69 3.19
CA LEU A 94 -17.59 -0.93 2.08
C LEU A 94 -16.14 -1.37 1.87
N ILE A 95 -15.70 -1.42 0.61
CA ILE A 95 -14.32 -1.77 0.26
C ILE A 95 -13.71 -0.62 -0.55
N CYS A 96 -12.55 -0.13 -0.13
CA CYS A 96 -11.78 0.91 -0.81
C CYS A 96 -10.40 0.39 -1.17
N ILE A 97 -10.00 0.56 -2.44
CA ILE A 97 -8.69 0.13 -2.94
C ILE A 97 -7.93 1.36 -3.47
N THR A 98 -6.78 1.67 -2.85
CA THR A 98 -6.04 2.89 -3.17
C THR A 98 -4.82 2.62 -4.05
N GLY A 99 -5.05 2.12 -5.27
CA GLY A 99 -4.08 2.08 -6.36
C GLY A 99 -3.01 1.00 -6.29
N ASP A 100 -2.15 1.03 -7.28
CA ASP A 100 -1.05 0.09 -7.53
C ASP A 100 -1.54 -1.35 -7.63
N PHE A 101 -2.49 -1.58 -8.56
CA PHE A 101 -3.03 -2.91 -8.87
C PHE A 101 -1.98 -3.83 -9.48
N ILE A 102 -1.09 -3.29 -10.31
CA ILE A 102 -0.01 -4.00 -10.98
C ILE A 102 1.34 -3.36 -10.68
N THR A 103 2.44 -4.09 -10.89
CA THR A 103 3.80 -3.52 -10.72
C THR A 103 4.39 -3.07 -12.05
N TRP A 104 4.28 -3.94 -13.07
CA TRP A 104 4.86 -3.80 -14.40
C TRP A 104 3.80 -4.15 -15.44
N LYS A 105 4.20 -4.27 -16.72
CA LYS A 105 3.35 -4.86 -17.76
C LYS A 105 2.81 -6.21 -17.29
N TYR A 106 1.52 -6.32 -17.16
CA TYR A 106 0.82 -7.50 -16.70
C TYR A 106 0.09 -8.20 -17.86
N LYS A 107 -0.22 -9.48 -17.74
CA LYS A 107 -0.83 -10.25 -18.86
C LYS A 107 -2.08 -11.03 -18.44
N GLN A 108 -2.28 -11.30 -17.16
CA GLN A 108 -3.35 -12.19 -16.68
C GLN A 108 -4.56 -11.39 -16.18
N TYR A 109 -5.00 -10.38 -16.94
CA TYR A 109 -6.06 -9.46 -16.52
C TYR A 109 -7.39 -10.18 -16.26
N ASP A 110 -7.80 -11.14 -17.11
CA ASP A 110 -9.06 -11.89 -16.91
C ASP A 110 -9.05 -12.74 -15.63
N ALA A 111 -7.93 -13.41 -15.37
CA ALA A 111 -7.76 -14.17 -14.13
C ALA A 111 -7.75 -13.25 -12.91
N TYR A 112 -7.16 -12.06 -13.05
CA TYR A 112 -7.10 -11.07 -11.98
C TYR A 112 -8.47 -10.45 -11.73
N ALA A 113 -9.24 -10.12 -12.76
CA ALA A 113 -10.62 -9.63 -12.63
C ALA A 113 -11.49 -10.62 -11.83
N LYS A 114 -11.36 -11.93 -12.09
CA LYS A 114 -12.06 -12.98 -11.32
C LYS A 114 -11.66 -13.00 -9.83
N VAL A 115 -10.41 -12.69 -9.52
CA VAL A 115 -9.94 -12.61 -8.12
C VAL A 115 -10.46 -11.35 -7.43
N LEU A 116 -10.45 -10.20 -8.13
CA LEU A 116 -10.98 -8.92 -7.63
C LEU A 116 -12.50 -8.95 -7.46
N ARG A 117 -13.23 -9.66 -8.33
CA ARG A 117 -14.68 -9.77 -8.27
C ARG A 117 -15.18 -10.32 -6.93
N ALA A 118 -14.40 -11.15 -6.25
CA ALA A 118 -14.77 -11.62 -4.91
C ALA A 118 -14.98 -10.46 -3.90
N LEU A 119 -14.33 -9.32 -4.11
CA LEU A 119 -14.52 -8.11 -3.29
C LEU A 119 -15.85 -7.44 -3.61
N SER A 120 -16.11 -7.15 -4.89
CA SER A 120 -17.32 -6.47 -5.36
C SER A 120 -18.59 -7.31 -5.24
N ASP A 121 -18.46 -8.63 -5.25
CA ASP A 121 -19.57 -9.55 -4.97
C ASP A 121 -19.97 -9.55 -3.47
N HIS A 122 -19.07 -9.09 -2.59
CA HIS A 122 -19.31 -9.05 -1.15
C HIS A 122 -19.88 -7.71 -0.67
N ALA A 123 -19.31 -6.59 -1.12
CA ALA A 123 -19.71 -5.25 -0.72
C ALA A 123 -19.42 -4.22 -1.83
N PRO A 124 -20.09 -3.06 -1.83
CA PRO A 124 -19.73 -1.96 -2.73
C PRO A 124 -18.24 -1.68 -2.68
N THR A 125 -17.58 -1.69 -3.85
CA THR A 125 -16.13 -1.60 -3.96
C THR A 125 -15.73 -0.44 -4.86
N PHE A 126 -14.89 0.44 -4.34
CA PHE A 126 -14.39 1.64 -5.02
C PHE A 126 -12.87 1.65 -5.06
N ALA A 127 -12.32 2.28 -6.10
CA ALA A 127 -10.88 2.36 -6.27
C ALA A 127 -10.45 3.72 -6.83
N CYS A 128 -9.21 4.11 -6.53
CA CYS A 128 -8.43 5.07 -7.33
C CYS A 128 -7.23 4.36 -7.94
N LEU A 129 -6.57 4.98 -8.92
CA LEU A 129 -5.34 4.45 -9.52
C LEU A 129 -4.10 4.91 -8.74
N GLY A 130 -3.02 4.12 -8.85
CA GLY A 130 -1.70 4.47 -8.36
C GLY A 130 -0.70 4.69 -9.50
N ASN A 131 0.51 5.08 -9.15
CA ASN A 131 1.53 5.44 -10.13
C ASN A 131 2.05 4.24 -10.96
N HIS A 132 1.87 3.01 -10.51
CA HIS A 132 2.22 1.82 -11.28
C HIS A 132 1.13 1.36 -12.26
N ASP A 133 -0.09 1.87 -12.15
CA ASP A 133 -1.23 1.42 -12.94
C ASP A 133 -1.25 1.94 -14.39
N GLY A 134 -0.28 2.78 -14.73
CA GLY A 134 -0.07 3.37 -16.06
C GLY A 134 0.06 4.89 -15.98
N GLY A 135 0.58 5.48 -17.04
CA GLY A 135 0.80 6.92 -17.14
C GLY A 135 2.27 7.30 -17.31
N SER A 136 2.53 8.60 -17.30
CA SER A 136 3.85 9.17 -17.61
C SER A 136 4.96 8.70 -16.66
N TRP A 137 4.66 8.54 -15.38
CA TRP A 137 5.62 8.04 -14.40
C TRP A 137 5.98 6.56 -14.65
N ALA A 138 4.97 5.71 -14.87
CA ALA A 138 5.19 4.28 -15.14
C ALA A 138 6.02 4.06 -16.40
N GLU A 139 5.76 4.82 -17.46
CA GLU A 139 6.50 4.74 -18.72
C GLU A 139 7.92 5.29 -18.59
N GLY A 140 8.07 6.50 -18.01
CA GLY A 140 9.33 7.23 -18.02
C GLY A 140 10.38 6.67 -17.06
N ARG A 141 10.00 6.38 -15.83
CA ARG A 141 10.96 6.05 -14.77
C ARG A 141 11.39 4.59 -14.77
N MET A 142 10.52 3.69 -15.17
CA MET A 142 10.79 2.26 -15.08
C MET A 142 11.06 1.59 -16.43
N LYS A 143 10.73 2.23 -17.56
CA LYS A 143 10.79 1.68 -18.95
C LYS A 143 10.09 0.32 -19.15
N ILE A 144 9.53 -0.24 -18.07
CA ILE A 144 8.87 -1.55 -17.98
C ILE A 144 7.41 -1.43 -17.59
N GLY A 145 6.95 -0.23 -17.23
CA GLY A 145 5.56 0.09 -16.99
C GLY A 145 4.75 0.27 -18.28
N THR A 146 3.52 0.67 -18.17
CA THR A 146 2.63 1.00 -19.28
C THR A 146 2.34 2.48 -19.30
N SER A 147 2.35 3.11 -20.49
CA SER A 147 1.99 4.51 -20.69
C SER A 147 0.49 4.78 -20.52
N SER A 148 -0.33 3.72 -20.57
CA SER A 148 -1.78 3.83 -20.46
C SER A 148 -2.30 3.07 -19.24
N SER A 149 -3.15 3.71 -18.46
CA SER A 149 -3.91 3.07 -17.39
C SER A 149 -5.14 2.28 -17.89
N GLN A 150 -5.43 2.30 -19.19
CA GLN A 150 -6.63 1.66 -19.74
C GLN A 150 -6.74 0.17 -19.41
N PRO A 151 -5.67 -0.66 -19.46
CA PRO A 151 -5.77 -2.05 -19.06
C PRO A 151 -6.20 -2.27 -17.60
N VAL A 152 -5.82 -1.36 -16.67
CA VAL A 152 -6.25 -1.43 -15.27
C VAL A 152 -7.68 -0.90 -15.13
N ARG A 153 -8.07 0.11 -15.89
CA ARG A 153 -9.47 0.58 -15.95
C ARG A 153 -10.41 -0.53 -16.43
N ASP A 154 -10.04 -1.25 -17.48
CA ASP A 154 -10.79 -2.39 -18.01
C ASP A 154 -10.82 -3.55 -17.00
N LEU A 155 -9.71 -3.80 -16.29
CA LEU A 155 -9.64 -4.78 -15.21
C LEU A 155 -10.68 -4.48 -14.11
N LEU A 156 -10.75 -3.22 -13.67
CA LEU A 156 -11.69 -2.79 -12.62
C LEU A 156 -13.13 -2.89 -13.09
N ALA A 157 -13.42 -2.46 -14.31
CA ALA A 157 -14.75 -2.59 -14.92
C ALA A 157 -15.18 -4.07 -15.00
N ASN A 158 -14.30 -4.96 -15.48
CA ASN A 158 -14.55 -6.39 -15.56
C ASN A 158 -14.71 -7.06 -14.17
N ALA A 159 -14.14 -6.44 -13.13
CA ALA A 159 -14.30 -6.88 -11.75
C ALA A 159 -15.50 -6.22 -11.03
N ASN A 160 -16.30 -5.39 -11.72
CA ASN A 160 -17.41 -4.63 -11.14
C ASN A 160 -16.96 -3.73 -9.97
N ILE A 161 -15.78 -3.13 -10.09
CA ILE A 161 -15.22 -2.17 -9.13
C ILE A 161 -15.34 -0.77 -9.72
N ARG A 162 -15.98 0.16 -9.00
CA ARG A 162 -16.14 1.53 -9.46
C ARG A 162 -14.85 2.32 -9.29
N LEU A 163 -14.25 2.74 -10.40
CA LEU A 163 -13.11 3.63 -10.41
C LEU A 163 -13.59 5.08 -10.21
N LEU A 164 -12.99 5.75 -9.22
CA LEU A 164 -13.10 7.19 -9.01
C LEU A 164 -11.79 7.85 -9.43
N HIS A 165 -11.83 8.64 -10.49
CA HIS A 165 -10.65 9.30 -11.06
C HIS A 165 -10.96 10.77 -11.32
N ASN A 166 -10.65 11.62 -10.35
CA ASN A 166 -11.10 13.00 -10.25
C ASN A 166 -12.64 13.10 -10.33
N ASP A 167 -13.29 12.20 -9.59
CA ASP A 167 -14.73 12.01 -9.60
C ASP A 167 -15.23 11.69 -8.18
N HIS A 168 -16.53 11.81 -7.96
CA HIS A 168 -17.17 11.45 -6.73
C HIS A 168 -18.53 10.78 -6.93
N THR A 169 -19.04 10.17 -5.89
CA THR A 169 -20.37 9.59 -5.81
C THR A 169 -20.89 9.66 -4.39
N VAL A 170 -22.20 9.54 -4.25
CA VAL A 170 -22.87 9.34 -2.98
C VAL A 170 -23.29 7.89 -2.86
N GLU A 171 -22.97 7.28 -1.74
CA GLU A 171 -23.40 5.91 -1.42
C GLU A 171 -24.15 5.85 -0.11
N THR A 172 -25.17 5.00 -0.06
CA THR A 172 -25.92 4.73 1.17
C THR A 172 -25.46 3.41 1.77
N ILE A 173 -24.69 3.48 2.85
CA ILE A 173 -24.16 2.32 3.57
C ILE A 173 -24.76 2.32 4.99
N ASN A 174 -25.38 1.21 5.40
CA ASN A 174 -26.01 1.07 6.72
C ASN A 174 -26.99 2.23 7.03
N ARG A 175 -27.78 2.68 6.03
CA ARG A 175 -28.71 3.83 6.09
C ARG A 175 -28.04 5.19 6.32
N ARG A 176 -26.75 5.29 6.10
CA ARG A 176 -25.96 6.53 6.18
C ARG A 176 -25.47 6.89 4.79
N GLU A 177 -25.77 8.09 4.34
CA GLU A 177 -25.20 8.63 3.11
C GLU A 177 -23.78 9.12 3.38
N ILE A 178 -22.87 8.76 2.49
CA ILE A 178 -21.48 9.20 2.51
C ILE A 178 -21.05 9.62 1.11
N ASN A 179 -20.22 10.63 1.03
CA ASN A 179 -19.50 10.96 -0.20
C ASN A 179 -18.26 10.06 -0.32
N LEU A 180 -18.09 9.48 -1.49
CA LEU A 180 -16.84 8.81 -1.88
C LEU A 180 -16.21 9.62 -3.00
N VAL A 181 -15.02 10.14 -2.77
CA VAL A 181 -14.26 10.95 -3.72
C VAL A 181 -13.00 10.20 -4.09
N GLY A 182 -12.60 10.22 -5.36
CA GLY A 182 -11.33 9.67 -5.79
C GLY A 182 -10.58 10.65 -6.68
N VAL A 183 -9.28 10.79 -6.46
CA VAL A 183 -8.39 11.62 -7.28
C VAL A 183 -7.47 10.78 -8.13
N GLY A 184 -7.00 11.35 -9.24
CA GLY A 184 -5.94 10.77 -10.06
C GLY A 184 -4.61 10.71 -9.30
N ASP A 185 -3.64 9.96 -9.83
CA ASP A 185 -2.34 9.79 -9.17
C ASP A 185 -1.49 11.07 -9.21
N LEU A 186 -0.83 11.36 -8.08
CA LEU A 186 0.00 12.55 -7.92
C LEU A 186 1.27 12.51 -8.77
N TRP A 187 1.91 11.34 -8.89
CA TRP A 187 3.16 11.20 -9.61
C TRP A 187 2.98 11.13 -11.13
N ASN A 188 1.78 10.79 -11.59
CA ASN A 188 1.39 10.88 -12.99
C ASN A 188 0.88 12.27 -13.39
N ASP A 189 0.91 13.27 -12.48
CA ASP A 189 0.35 14.60 -12.68
C ASP A 189 -1.16 14.61 -13.01
N GLU A 190 -1.89 13.57 -12.58
CA GLU A 190 -3.31 13.40 -12.86
C GLU A 190 -4.21 13.88 -11.70
N CYS A 191 -3.63 14.26 -10.55
CA CYS A 191 -4.39 14.64 -9.37
C CYS A 191 -5.05 16.01 -9.54
N ASN A 192 -6.39 16.02 -9.70
CA ASN A 192 -7.19 17.24 -9.86
C ASN A 192 -8.32 17.32 -8.82
N PRO A 193 -8.05 17.90 -7.63
CA PRO A 193 -9.05 18.03 -6.58
C PRO A 193 -10.25 18.90 -6.99
N ASN A 194 -10.03 19.97 -7.74
CA ASN A 194 -11.11 20.86 -8.14
C ASN A 194 -12.19 20.14 -8.95
N THR A 195 -11.78 19.21 -9.81
CA THR A 195 -12.72 18.36 -10.55
C THR A 195 -13.36 17.32 -9.64
N ALA A 196 -12.56 16.65 -8.80
CA ALA A 196 -13.03 15.59 -7.91
C ALA A 196 -14.12 16.07 -6.94
N PHE A 197 -13.99 17.28 -6.42
CA PHE A 197 -14.92 17.88 -5.45
C PHE A 197 -15.94 18.84 -6.08
N ALA A 198 -15.99 18.94 -7.41
CA ALA A 198 -16.93 19.84 -8.08
C ALA A 198 -18.37 19.48 -7.76
N LYS A 199 -19.15 20.45 -7.20
CA LYS A 199 -20.56 20.26 -6.81
C LYS A 199 -20.80 19.19 -5.73
N LEU A 200 -19.77 18.82 -4.96
CA LEU A 200 -19.93 17.93 -3.83
C LEU A 200 -20.82 18.60 -2.77
N ASP A 201 -21.78 17.86 -2.24
CA ASP A 201 -22.54 18.27 -1.05
C ASP A 201 -21.75 17.93 0.20
N ASP A 202 -21.15 18.93 0.82
CA ASP A 202 -20.30 18.81 2.03
C ASP A 202 -21.10 18.62 3.35
N SER A 203 -22.42 18.58 3.25
CA SER A 203 -23.28 18.22 4.39
C SER A 203 -23.15 16.74 4.79
N ARG A 204 -22.58 15.89 3.92
CA ARG A 204 -22.33 14.47 4.15
C ARG A 204 -20.87 14.21 4.52
N PRO A 205 -20.59 13.20 5.36
CA PRO A 205 -19.22 12.78 5.61
C PRO A 205 -18.57 12.30 4.32
N THR A 206 -17.29 12.67 4.13
CA THR A 206 -16.55 12.42 2.89
C THR A 206 -15.35 11.52 3.12
N VAL A 207 -15.32 10.37 2.43
CA VAL A 207 -14.15 9.49 2.34
C VAL A 207 -13.44 9.73 1.01
N LEU A 208 -12.18 10.12 1.09
CA LEU A 208 -11.32 10.45 -0.05
C LEU A 208 -10.33 9.32 -0.32
N LEU A 209 -10.31 8.80 -1.54
CA LEU A 209 -9.35 7.84 -2.04
C LEU A 209 -8.26 8.58 -2.82
N SER A 210 -7.02 8.43 -2.37
CA SER A 210 -5.84 8.91 -3.10
C SER A 210 -4.69 7.94 -2.86
N HIS A 211 -3.95 7.60 -3.91
CA HIS A 211 -2.85 6.66 -3.76
C HIS A 211 -1.72 7.24 -2.91
N ASN A 212 -1.24 8.43 -3.25
CA ASN A 212 -0.06 9.05 -2.63
C ASN A 212 -0.44 9.97 -1.45
N PRO A 213 0.09 9.75 -0.23
CA PRO A 213 -0.24 10.57 0.94
C PRO A 213 0.26 12.04 0.84
N ASP A 214 1.23 12.34 -0.03
CA ASP A 214 1.66 13.74 -0.26
C ASP A 214 0.58 14.58 -0.94
N SER A 215 -0.42 13.97 -1.59
CA SER A 215 -1.57 14.67 -2.16
C SER A 215 -2.44 15.38 -1.11
N LYS A 216 -2.31 15.01 0.20
CA LYS A 216 -3.00 15.69 1.30
C LYS A 216 -2.82 17.21 1.28
N ASP A 217 -1.67 17.67 0.78
CA ASP A 217 -1.38 19.11 0.73
C ASP A 217 -2.23 19.83 -0.34
N LEU A 218 -2.54 19.15 -1.45
CA LEU A 218 -3.46 19.64 -2.47
C LEU A 218 -4.92 19.60 -2.01
N MET A 219 -5.25 18.67 -1.09
CA MET A 219 -6.61 18.50 -0.54
C MET A 219 -6.92 19.43 0.62
N ARG A 220 -6.00 20.29 1.04
CA ARG A 220 -6.13 21.11 2.26
C ARG A 220 -7.42 21.92 2.32
N ASN A 221 -7.83 22.50 1.21
CA ASN A 221 -8.97 23.39 1.11
C ASN A 221 -10.27 22.70 0.63
N HIS A 222 -10.25 21.37 0.49
CA HIS A 222 -11.42 20.60 0.07
C HIS A 222 -12.08 19.90 1.25
N PRO A 223 -13.40 19.66 1.23
CA PRO A 223 -14.13 19.04 2.32
C PRO A 223 -13.95 17.51 2.30
N TRP A 224 -13.12 16.98 3.17
CA TRP A 224 -12.98 15.54 3.42
C TRP A 224 -12.78 15.26 4.91
N ASP A 225 -13.25 14.13 5.39
CA ASP A 225 -13.16 13.71 6.80
C ASP A 225 -12.15 12.58 7.00
N LEU A 226 -12.12 11.61 6.07
CA LEU A 226 -11.19 10.49 6.06
C LEU A 226 -10.53 10.38 4.70
N MET A 227 -9.21 10.43 4.64
CA MET A 227 -8.41 10.17 3.45
C MET A 227 -7.72 8.81 3.57
N LEU A 228 -7.85 7.99 2.56
CA LEU A 228 -7.23 6.66 2.44
C LEU A 228 -6.09 6.70 1.44
N CYS A 229 -4.89 6.23 1.86
CA CYS A 229 -3.70 6.22 1.02
C CYS A 229 -2.90 4.92 1.13
N GLY A 230 -2.06 4.67 0.12
CA GLY A 230 -1.05 3.63 0.08
C GLY A 230 0.33 4.17 -0.27
N HIS A 231 0.92 3.70 -1.39
CA HIS A 231 2.14 4.17 -2.03
C HIS A 231 3.44 3.95 -1.26
N THR A 232 3.42 4.15 0.03
CA THR A 232 4.63 4.14 0.88
C THR A 232 5.13 2.75 1.21
N HIS A 233 4.28 1.74 1.08
CA HIS A 233 4.52 0.37 1.57
C HIS A 233 4.94 0.31 3.05
N GLY A 234 4.59 1.32 3.86
CA GLY A 234 5.09 1.47 5.22
C GLY A 234 6.61 1.65 5.30
N GLY A 235 7.22 2.05 4.17
CA GLY A 235 8.65 2.14 3.96
C GLY A 235 9.30 0.84 3.54
N GLN A 236 8.57 -0.27 3.48
CA GLN A 236 9.00 -1.62 3.08
C GLN A 236 10.08 -2.23 4.01
N VAL A 237 11.06 -1.43 4.41
CA VAL A 237 12.08 -1.72 5.43
C VAL A 237 12.00 -0.65 6.51
N PHE A 238 11.65 -1.08 7.73
CA PHE A 238 11.56 -0.20 8.88
C PHE A 238 12.67 -0.54 9.89
N LEU A 239 13.52 0.43 10.17
CA LEU A 239 14.66 0.26 11.06
C LEU A 239 14.33 0.87 12.44
N PRO A 240 14.45 0.10 13.54
CA PRO A 240 14.29 0.65 14.89
C PRO A 240 15.20 1.86 15.10
N GLY A 241 14.66 2.97 15.61
CA GLY A 241 15.38 4.21 15.82
C GLY A 241 15.56 5.12 14.58
N LEU A 242 15.58 4.56 13.36
CA LEU A 242 15.68 5.32 12.11
C LEU A 242 14.35 5.47 11.37
N GLY A 243 13.35 4.64 11.69
CA GLY A 243 12.08 4.63 10.96
C GLY A 243 12.19 4.00 9.57
N ALA A 244 11.55 4.62 8.58
CA ALA A 244 11.49 4.17 7.18
C ALA A 244 12.18 5.18 6.25
N PRO A 245 13.52 5.22 6.21
CA PRO A 245 14.26 6.25 5.48
C PRO A 245 14.01 6.22 3.96
N LEU A 246 13.70 5.04 3.41
CA LEU A 246 13.49 4.81 1.98
C LEU A 246 12.02 5.01 1.54
N ALA A 247 11.09 5.33 2.45
CA ALA A 247 9.69 5.53 2.08
C ALA A 247 9.56 6.68 1.05
N PRO A 248 8.82 6.49 -0.05
CA PRO A 248 8.68 7.46 -1.13
C PRO A 248 7.63 8.55 -0.78
N VAL A 249 7.88 9.29 0.30
CA VAL A 249 6.99 10.35 0.80
C VAL A 249 7.84 11.52 1.31
N LYS A 250 7.38 12.75 1.11
CA LYS A 250 8.07 13.96 1.54
C LYS A 250 8.19 14.05 3.05
N ASP A 251 7.06 13.91 3.74
CA ASP A 251 7.02 13.96 5.19
C ASP A 251 7.00 12.56 5.79
N LYS A 252 8.11 12.14 6.39
CA LYS A 252 8.29 10.80 6.97
C LYS A 252 7.38 10.48 8.17
N ARG A 253 6.62 11.44 8.68
CA ARG A 253 5.56 11.18 9.67
C ARG A 253 4.41 10.39 9.04
N TYR A 254 4.15 10.59 7.74
CA TYR A 254 3.03 10.00 6.99
C TYR A 254 3.48 8.80 6.15
N VAL A 255 4.08 7.81 6.81
CA VAL A 255 4.55 6.59 6.15
C VAL A 255 3.55 5.45 6.30
N ARG A 256 2.86 5.35 7.43
CA ARG A 256 1.90 4.26 7.73
C ARG A 256 1.01 4.58 8.91
N GLY A 257 -0.16 3.96 8.96
CA GLY A 257 -1.08 4.03 10.10
C GLY A 257 -2.11 5.14 9.99
N LEU A 258 -2.79 5.39 11.10
CA LEU A 258 -3.84 6.38 11.19
C LEU A 258 -3.31 7.67 11.85
N HIS A 259 -3.48 8.80 11.18
CA HIS A 259 -3.03 10.11 11.61
C HIS A 259 -4.20 11.08 11.68
N GLN A 260 -4.23 11.90 12.72
CA GLN A 260 -5.18 12.99 12.84
C GLN A 260 -4.55 14.29 12.33
N LEU A 261 -5.26 14.97 11.43
CA LEU A 261 -4.88 16.24 10.80
C LEU A 261 -5.95 17.30 11.15
N GLY A 262 -5.82 17.92 12.30
CA GLY A 262 -6.88 18.77 12.85
C GLY A 262 -8.12 17.92 13.19
N ASP A 263 -9.20 18.16 12.51
CA ASP A 263 -10.47 17.46 12.64
C ASP A 263 -10.70 16.34 11.60
N ARG A 264 -9.69 16.03 10.80
CA ARG A 264 -9.69 15.04 9.72
C ARG A 264 -8.78 13.86 10.03
N TRP A 265 -9.00 12.75 9.34
CA TRP A 265 -8.20 11.53 9.50
C TRP A 265 -7.53 11.12 8.20
N LEU A 266 -6.27 10.72 8.28
CA LEU A 266 -5.50 10.17 7.18
C LEU A 266 -5.05 8.76 7.56
N HIS A 267 -5.48 7.76 6.80
CA HIS A 267 -5.03 6.39 6.96
C HIS A 267 -4.11 5.99 5.82
N ILE A 268 -2.92 5.51 6.14
CA ILE A 268 -1.91 5.09 5.17
C ILE A 268 -1.63 3.61 5.38
N SER A 269 -2.01 2.80 4.39
CA SER A 269 -1.78 1.36 4.39
C SER A 269 -0.31 1.04 4.14
N LYS A 270 0.17 -0.05 4.74
CA LYS A 270 1.47 -0.64 4.41
C LYS A 270 1.46 -1.43 3.10
N GLY A 271 0.29 -1.53 2.45
CA GLY A 271 0.10 -2.28 1.22
C GLY A 271 0.00 -3.80 1.41
N VAL A 272 -0.80 -4.45 0.57
CA VAL A 272 -0.99 -5.91 0.54
C VAL A 272 0.19 -6.58 -0.19
N GLY A 273 0.57 -6.04 -1.34
CA GLY A 273 1.69 -6.51 -2.14
C GLY A 273 3.01 -5.81 -1.82
N ASN A 274 3.97 -5.99 -2.67
CA ASN A 274 5.24 -5.26 -2.66
C ASN A 274 5.97 -5.38 -4.00
N LEU A 275 6.92 -4.46 -4.26
CA LEU A 275 7.65 -4.35 -5.52
C LEU A 275 8.73 -5.42 -5.67
N HIS A 276 9.51 -5.68 -4.61
CA HIS A 276 10.75 -6.46 -4.67
C HIS A 276 10.68 -7.79 -3.90
N GLY A 277 9.52 -8.10 -3.30
CA GLY A 277 9.33 -9.29 -2.48
C GLY A 277 10.13 -9.28 -1.17
N VAL A 278 10.48 -8.11 -0.64
CA VAL A 278 11.28 -7.97 0.58
C VAL A 278 10.56 -7.04 1.55
N ARG A 279 10.40 -7.47 2.81
CA ARG A 279 9.88 -6.61 3.89
C ARG A 279 10.67 -6.86 5.17
N LEU A 280 10.91 -5.80 5.96
CA LEU A 280 11.56 -5.89 7.26
C LEU A 280 10.85 -4.96 8.27
N ASN A 281 10.34 -5.54 9.36
CA ASN A 281 9.54 -4.86 10.39
C ASN A 281 8.36 -4.07 9.78
N CYS A 282 7.83 -4.57 8.66
CA CYS A 282 6.81 -3.92 7.87
C CYS A 282 5.96 -4.94 7.10
N ARG A 283 5.19 -5.75 7.84
CA ARG A 283 4.37 -6.82 7.27
C ARG A 283 3.32 -6.27 6.30
N PRO A 284 2.96 -7.03 5.22
CA PRO A 284 1.83 -6.70 4.37
C PRO A 284 0.55 -6.52 5.18
N GLU A 285 -0.31 -5.59 4.80
CA GLU A 285 -1.43 -5.16 5.62
C GLU A 285 -2.77 -5.25 4.90
N VAL A 286 -3.77 -5.75 5.63
CA VAL A 286 -5.20 -5.65 5.32
C VAL A 286 -5.85 -4.88 6.47
N SER A 287 -6.42 -3.71 6.20
CA SER A 287 -6.92 -2.78 7.23
C SER A 287 -8.44 -2.71 7.24
N LEU A 288 -9.05 -2.84 8.42
CA LEU A 288 -10.46 -2.54 8.65
C LEU A 288 -10.58 -1.26 9.47
N LEU A 289 -11.31 -0.29 8.93
CA LEU A 289 -11.61 0.97 9.61
C LEU A 289 -13.08 0.98 10.03
N ASN A 290 -13.35 1.14 11.32
CA ASN A 290 -14.69 1.38 11.84
C ASN A 290 -14.94 2.89 11.83
N VAL A 291 -15.66 3.36 10.83
CA VAL A 291 -15.93 4.78 10.59
C VAL A 291 -17.28 5.11 11.19
N SER A 292 -17.33 5.99 12.21
CA SER A 292 -18.54 6.31 12.97
C SER A 292 -18.84 7.82 13.05
#